data_b4bb74c79fc5ff228e96278255ba4371
#
_entry.id   b4bb74c79fc5ff228e96278255ba4371
#
_cell.length_a   1.000
_cell.length_b   1.000
_cell.length_c   1.000
_cell.angle_alpha   90.00
_cell.angle_beta   90.00
_cell.angle_gamma   90.00
#
_symmetry.space_group_name_H-M   'P 1'
#
loop_
_entity.id
_entity.type
_entity.pdbx_description
1 polymer ?
#
loop_
_entity_poly.entity_id
_entity_poly.type
_entity_poly.pdbx_seq_one_letter_code
_entity_poly.pdbx_strand_id
1 'polypeptide(L)'
;MCIRDSKTQDEVNLDLASGRCDAALAAAVAFSDYAEKSGKPVVLTGPTFSGGAFGNGVGVGIRKDDTELLKKFNAAINKARKNGDISRIATKWFGFDASM
;
A
#
# COMPACT_ATOMS: atom_id res chain seq x y z
N MET A 1 17.35 18.75 2.80
CA MET A 1 16.16 17.87 2.69
C MET A 1 15.38 18.30 1.46
N CYS A 2 15.12 17.39 0.55
CA CYS A 2 14.36 17.68 -0.66
C CYS A 2 12.94 17.15 -0.45
N ILE A 3 11.96 18.04 -0.38
CA ILE A 3 10.54 17.65 -0.42
C ILE A 3 10.09 17.89 -1.86
N ARG A 4 9.80 16.81 -2.56
CA ARG A 4 9.34 16.84 -3.94
C ARG A 4 8.01 16.15 -4.05
N ASP A 5 7.07 16.81 -4.69
CA ASP A 5 5.81 16.19 -5.11
C ASP A 5 6.01 15.60 -6.51
N SER A 6 5.80 14.29 -6.62
CA SER A 6 5.88 13.57 -7.88
C SER A 6 4.47 13.22 -8.35
N LYS A 7 4.24 13.19 -9.65
CA LYS A 7 2.93 12.88 -10.22
C LYS A 7 2.57 11.40 -10.13
N THR A 8 3.59 10.54 -10.10
CA THR A 8 3.40 9.08 -10.09
C THR A 8 4.34 8.43 -9.08
N GLN A 9 4.00 7.23 -8.63
CA GLN A 9 4.85 6.41 -7.76
C GLN A 9 6.17 6.03 -8.47
N ASP A 10 6.14 5.82 -9.77
CA ASP A 10 7.35 5.49 -10.54
C ASP A 10 8.37 6.62 -10.54
N GLU A 11 7.92 7.88 -10.60
CA GLU A 11 8.81 9.04 -10.46
C GLU A 11 9.46 9.12 -9.08
N VAL A 12 8.69 8.84 -8.02
CA VAL A 12 9.22 8.75 -6.64
C VAL A 12 10.30 7.67 -6.55
N ASN A 13 10.03 6.50 -7.09
CA ASN A 13 10.95 5.38 -7.09
C ASN A 13 12.25 5.69 -7.83
N LEU A 14 12.16 6.35 -8.99
CA LEU A 14 13.31 6.80 -9.78
C LEU A 14 14.15 7.84 -9.03
N ASP A 15 13.53 8.83 -8.41
CA ASP A 15 14.22 9.86 -7.66
C ASP A 15 14.95 9.27 -6.44
N LEU A 16 14.35 8.33 -5.76
CA LEU A 16 14.98 7.63 -4.65
C LEU A 16 16.15 6.76 -5.12
N ALA A 17 15.96 5.96 -6.17
CA ALA A 17 16.98 5.07 -6.71
C ALA A 17 18.17 5.79 -7.31
N SER A 18 17.98 6.98 -7.86
CA SER A 18 19.04 7.83 -8.43
C SER A 18 19.77 8.68 -7.42
N GLY A 19 19.37 8.67 -6.15
CA GLY A 19 19.94 9.51 -5.10
C GLY A 19 19.52 10.97 -5.15
N ARG A 20 18.50 11.33 -5.93
CA ARG A 20 17.94 12.69 -5.93
C ARG A 20 17.17 13.02 -4.66
N CYS A 21 16.63 11.99 -4.00
CA CYS A 21 16.04 12.06 -2.68
C CYS A 21 16.68 11.02 -1.77
N ASP A 22 16.87 11.35 -0.51
CA ASP A 22 17.45 10.46 0.49
C ASP A 22 16.41 9.51 1.10
N ALA A 23 15.14 9.95 1.13
CA ALA A 23 14.01 9.20 1.66
C ALA A 23 12.72 9.55 0.92
N ALA A 24 11.77 8.63 0.92
CA ALA A 24 10.45 8.82 0.35
C ALA A 24 9.37 8.29 1.30
N LEU A 25 8.20 8.93 1.29
CA LEU A 25 7.02 8.52 2.05
C LEU A 25 5.95 8.04 1.09
N ALA A 26 5.57 6.79 1.19
CA ALA A 26 4.48 6.21 0.42
C ALA A 26 3.92 4.95 1.11
N ALA A 27 2.96 4.29 0.47
CA ALA A 27 2.43 3.03 0.99
C ALA A 27 3.53 1.96 1.07
N ALA A 28 3.66 1.29 2.21
CA ALA A 28 4.66 0.25 2.46
C ALA A 28 4.62 -0.87 1.40
N VAL A 29 3.41 -1.25 0.96
CA VAL A 29 3.20 -2.27 -0.08
C VAL A 29 3.87 -1.89 -1.40
N ALA A 30 3.74 -0.62 -1.83
CA ALA A 30 4.33 -0.15 -3.07
C ALA A 30 5.87 -0.18 -3.03
N PHE A 31 6.46 0.22 -1.92
CA PHE A 31 7.92 0.18 -1.77
C PHE A 31 8.46 -1.23 -1.56
N SER A 32 7.74 -2.11 -0.87
CA SER A 32 8.14 -3.52 -0.70
C SER A 32 8.26 -4.22 -2.06
N ASP A 33 7.23 -4.08 -2.89
CA ASP A 33 7.23 -4.65 -4.26
C ASP A 33 8.35 -4.06 -5.13
N TYR A 34 8.58 -2.76 -5.05
CA TYR A 34 9.66 -2.11 -5.79
C TYR A 34 11.05 -2.57 -5.32
N ALA A 35 11.29 -2.64 -4.02
CA ALA A 35 12.57 -3.08 -3.47
C ALA A 35 12.92 -4.52 -3.91
N GLU A 36 11.92 -5.40 -3.88
CA GLU A 36 12.09 -6.80 -4.29
C GLU A 36 12.37 -6.94 -5.80
N LYS A 37 11.61 -6.23 -6.63
CA LYS A 37 11.71 -6.35 -8.10
C LYS A 37 12.85 -5.58 -8.73
N SER A 38 13.22 -4.44 -8.16
CA SER A 38 14.24 -3.57 -8.76
C SER A 38 15.67 -3.97 -8.45
N GLY A 39 15.90 -4.74 -7.38
CA GLY A 39 17.23 -5.04 -6.87
C GLY A 39 18.03 -3.80 -6.41
N LYS A 40 17.37 -2.66 -6.24
CA LYS A 40 17.99 -1.43 -5.77
C LYS A 40 18.11 -1.43 -4.25
N PRO A 41 19.12 -0.76 -3.68
CA PRO A 41 19.33 -0.71 -2.22
C PRO A 41 18.33 0.22 -1.52
N VAL A 42 17.04 -0.12 -1.63
CA VAL A 42 15.94 0.59 -0.97
C VAL A 42 15.44 -0.27 0.18
N VAL A 43 15.35 0.32 1.35
CA VAL A 43 14.86 -0.37 2.56
C VAL A 43 13.70 0.40 3.17
N LEU A 44 12.72 -0.36 3.68
CA LEU A 44 11.65 0.23 4.48
C LEU A 44 12.17 0.48 5.90
N THR A 45 11.97 1.70 6.39
CA THR A 45 12.44 2.10 7.72
C THR A 45 11.47 3.11 8.34
N GLY A 46 11.57 3.29 9.64
CA GLY A 46 10.75 4.26 10.37
C GLY A 46 9.40 3.70 10.82
N PRO A 47 8.62 4.52 11.51
CA PRO A 47 7.29 4.15 11.99
C PRO A 47 6.29 4.03 10.83
N THR A 48 5.32 3.13 11.01
CA THR A 48 4.14 3.08 10.12
C THR A 48 3.07 4.05 10.63
N PHE A 49 2.43 4.73 9.69
CA PHE A 49 1.36 5.69 9.97
C PHE A 49 0.03 5.16 9.44
N SER A 50 -1.02 5.29 10.25
CA SER A 50 -2.39 4.99 9.83
C SER A 50 -3.37 5.92 10.54
N GLY A 51 -4.55 6.10 9.98
CA GLY A 51 -5.56 7.01 10.50
C GLY A 51 -5.32 8.46 10.15
N GLY A 52 -6.26 9.34 10.49
CA GLY A 52 -6.18 10.76 10.19
C GLY A 52 -5.98 11.04 8.71
N ALA A 53 -4.98 11.84 8.39
CA ALA A 53 -4.64 12.20 7.00
C ALA A 53 -4.15 11.03 6.14
N PHE A 54 -3.67 9.94 6.76
CA PHE A 54 -3.20 8.74 6.05
C PHE A 54 -4.32 7.73 5.74
N GLY A 55 -5.54 7.98 6.26
CA GLY A 55 -6.68 7.08 6.09
C GLY A 55 -6.60 5.79 6.91
N ASN A 56 -7.67 5.01 6.84
CA ASN A 56 -7.80 3.76 7.62
C ASN A 56 -7.49 2.51 6.80
N GLY A 57 -6.82 2.66 5.68
CA GLY A 57 -6.50 1.55 4.78
C GLY A 57 -6.97 1.78 3.35
N VAL A 58 -6.91 0.72 2.55
CA VAL A 58 -7.32 0.74 1.13
C VAL A 58 -8.75 0.24 1.01
N GLY A 59 -9.55 0.95 0.23
CA GLY A 59 -10.94 0.60 -0.03
C GLY A 59 -11.24 0.46 -1.51
N VAL A 60 -12.34 -0.22 -1.82
CA VAL A 60 -12.89 -0.32 -3.18
C VAL A 60 -13.87 0.83 -3.41
N GLY A 61 -13.65 1.61 -4.46
CA GLY A 61 -14.58 2.66 -4.88
C GLY A 61 -15.79 2.07 -5.58
N ILE A 62 -16.99 2.38 -5.09
CA ILE A 62 -18.26 1.93 -5.65
C ILE A 62 -19.16 3.15 -5.85
N ARG A 63 -20.01 3.15 -6.90
CA ARG A 63 -20.99 4.20 -7.09
C ARG A 63 -21.93 4.28 -5.89
N LYS A 64 -22.29 5.50 -5.52
CA LYS A 64 -23.10 5.78 -4.30
C LYS A 64 -24.47 5.10 -4.30
N ASP A 65 -25.06 4.96 -5.46
CA ASP A 65 -26.38 4.36 -5.67
C ASP A 65 -26.37 2.83 -5.82
N ASP A 66 -25.19 2.23 -5.98
CA ASP A 66 -25.04 0.78 -6.11
C ASP A 66 -24.88 0.09 -4.74
N THR A 67 -25.95 0.18 -3.94
CA THR A 67 -25.98 -0.35 -2.57
C THR A 67 -25.91 -1.88 -2.53
N GLU A 68 -26.39 -2.56 -3.58
CA GLU A 68 -26.36 -4.01 -3.66
C GLU A 68 -24.93 -4.54 -3.86
N LEU A 69 -24.17 -3.92 -4.78
CA LEU A 69 -22.77 -4.23 -5.01
C LEU A 69 -21.93 -3.94 -3.76
N LEU A 70 -22.19 -2.84 -3.07
CA LEU A 70 -21.54 -2.50 -1.81
C LEU A 70 -21.71 -3.59 -0.76
N LYS A 71 -22.92 -4.12 -0.58
CA LYS A 71 -23.20 -5.21 0.36
C LYS A 71 -22.45 -6.49 -0.01
N LYS A 72 -22.41 -6.83 -1.31
CA LYS A 72 -21.68 -8.01 -1.80
C LYS A 72 -20.18 -7.91 -1.54
N PHE A 73 -19.57 -6.77 -1.84
CA PHE A 73 -18.15 -6.53 -1.57
C PHE A 73 -17.82 -6.57 -0.08
N ASN A 74 -18.61 -5.91 0.75
CA ASN A 74 -18.39 -5.92 2.20
C ASN A 74 -18.52 -7.33 2.80
N ALA A 75 -19.49 -8.10 2.34
CA ALA A 75 -19.67 -9.49 2.78
C ALA A 75 -18.47 -10.36 2.37
N ALA A 76 -18.00 -10.22 1.13
CA ALA A 76 -16.85 -10.97 0.62
C ALA A 76 -15.56 -10.60 1.37
N ILE A 77 -15.30 -9.32 1.58
CA ILE A 77 -14.14 -8.83 2.34
C ILE A 77 -14.17 -9.35 3.78
N ASN A 78 -15.31 -9.26 4.46
CA ASN A 78 -15.45 -9.76 5.82
C ASN A 78 -15.23 -11.28 5.91
N LYS A 79 -15.72 -12.04 4.94
CA LYS A 79 -15.48 -13.48 4.85
C LYS A 79 -13.99 -13.78 4.66
N ALA A 80 -13.33 -13.11 3.73
CA ALA A 80 -11.92 -13.30 3.44
C ALA A 80 -11.01 -12.89 4.62
N ARG A 81 -11.40 -11.87 5.39
CA ARG A 81 -10.72 -11.51 6.65
C ARG A 81 -10.86 -12.60 7.71
N LYS A 82 -12.09 -13.08 7.95
CA LYS A 82 -12.37 -14.11 8.96
C LYS A 82 -11.69 -15.44 8.65
N ASN A 83 -11.60 -15.80 7.38
CA ASN A 83 -10.93 -17.03 6.94
C ASN A 83 -9.40 -16.92 6.94
N GLY A 84 -8.83 -15.73 7.16
CA GLY A 84 -7.40 -15.49 7.06
C GLY A 84 -6.85 -15.44 5.63
N ASP A 85 -7.70 -15.43 4.61
CA ASP A 85 -7.27 -15.41 3.21
C ASP A 85 -6.53 -14.12 2.86
N ILE A 86 -7.00 -12.97 3.35
CA ILE A 86 -6.33 -11.69 3.11
C ILE A 86 -4.94 -11.68 3.75
N SER A 87 -4.82 -12.10 5.00
CA SER A 87 -3.55 -12.20 5.71
C SER A 87 -2.58 -13.14 5.00
N ARG A 88 -3.04 -14.32 4.60
CA ARG A 88 -2.24 -15.31 3.88
C ARG A 88 -1.74 -14.78 2.54
N ILE A 89 -2.60 -14.14 1.76
CA ILE A 89 -2.25 -13.58 0.46
C ILE A 89 -1.28 -12.40 0.63
N ALA A 90 -1.57 -11.50 1.57
CA ALA A 90 -0.70 -10.37 1.86
C ALA A 90 0.71 -10.82 2.25
N THR A 91 0.80 -11.76 3.18
CA THR A 91 2.11 -12.30 3.61
C THR A 91 2.87 -12.96 2.46
N LYS A 92 2.15 -13.69 1.59
CA LYS A 92 2.78 -14.33 0.43
C LYS A 92 3.39 -13.33 -0.55
N TRP A 93 2.68 -12.23 -0.82
CA TRP A 93 3.08 -11.28 -1.88
C TRP A 93 3.91 -10.10 -1.38
N PHE A 94 3.72 -9.67 -0.14
CA PHE A 94 4.37 -8.49 0.41
C PHE A 94 5.41 -8.82 1.50
N GLY A 95 5.48 -10.08 1.94
CA GLY A 95 6.36 -10.47 3.02
C GLY A 95 5.89 -10.07 4.42
N PHE A 96 4.75 -9.38 4.54
CA PHE A 96 4.14 -8.98 5.81
C PHE A 96 2.62 -9.01 5.72
N ASP A 97 1.94 -9.10 6.88
CA ASP A 97 0.49 -9.05 6.96
C ASP A 97 0.00 -7.61 6.81
N ALA A 98 -0.59 -7.30 5.66
CA ALA A 98 -1.20 -6.01 5.37
C ALA A 98 -2.72 -5.99 5.66
N SER A 99 -3.28 -7.03 6.28
CA SER A 99 -4.69 -7.06 6.69
C SER A 99 -4.89 -6.20 7.94
N MET A 100 -5.90 -5.36 7.91
CA MET A 100 -6.28 -4.54 9.04
C MET A 100 -7.63 -4.96 9.62
#